data_9af7e580fa0a5173c3333ae13b7b9b56
#
_entry.id   9af7e580fa0a5173c3333ae13b7b9b56
#
_cell.length_a   1.000
_cell.length_b   1.000
_cell.length_c   1.000
_cell.angle_alpha   90.00
_cell.angle_beta   90.00
_cell.angle_gamma   90.00
#
_symmetry.space_group_name_H-M   'P 1'
#
loop_
_entity.id
_entity.type
_entity.pdbx_description
1 polymer ?
#
loop_
_entity_poly.entity_id
_entity_poly.type
_entity_poly.pdbx_seq_one_letter_code
_entity_poly.pdbx_strand_id
1 'polypeptide(L)'
;GIIWPKAIAPFQLVIILIDAHKSEQIVEFGNSLYEQAQEIGAEVLLDDRDKKTSPGVKFADSELMGIPHRLVVSPRSLADGVIEYKNRVATQKQLIETDEIASFLRTLFS
;
A
#
# COMPACT_ATOMS: atom_id res chain seq x y z
N GLY A 1 -3.11 -12.57 -21.53
CA GLY A 1 -2.71 -11.46 -20.70
C GLY A 1 -1.27 -11.08 -20.93
N ILE A 2 -0.93 -9.92 -20.48
CA ILE A 2 0.45 -9.45 -20.59
C ILE A 2 1.28 -10.22 -19.59
N ILE A 3 2.27 -10.94 -20.10
CA ILE A 3 3.24 -11.56 -19.22
C ILE A 3 4.33 -10.54 -18.98
N TRP A 4 4.41 -10.05 -17.77
CA TRP A 4 5.46 -9.11 -17.38
C TRP A 4 6.72 -9.89 -17.11
N PRO A 5 7.80 -9.69 -17.88
CA PRO A 5 9.08 -10.21 -17.46
C PRO A 5 9.39 -9.70 -16.07
N LYS A 6 10.01 -10.52 -15.28
CA LYS A 6 10.34 -10.16 -13.89
C LYS A 6 11.10 -8.85 -13.81
N ALA A 7 11.89 -8.55 -14.82
CA ALA A 7 12.69 -7.33 -14.91
C ALA A 7 11.86 -6.06 -15.08
N ILE A 8 10.61 -6.18 -15.50
CA ILE A 8 9.73 -5.03 -15.71
C ILE A 8 8.46 -5.10 -14.87
N ALA A 9 8.38 -6.05 -13.93
CA ALA A 9 7.36 -6.00 -12.89
C ALA A 9 7.70 -4.78 -12.04
N PRO A 10 6.94 -3.68 -12.13
CA PRO A 10 7.51 -2.38 -11.77
C PRO A 10 7.48 -2.10 -10.28
N PHE A 11 6.65 -2.78 -9.50
CA PHE A 11 6.42 -2.36 -8.12
C PHE A 11 6.61 -3.49 -7.14
N GLN A 12 7.24 -3.16 -6.00
CA GLN A 12 7.43 -4.05 -4.87
C GLN A 12 6.35 -3.85 -3.82
N LEU A 13 5.79 -2.65 -3.77
CA LEU A 13 4.80 -2.25 -2.77
C LEU A 13 3.72 -1.42 -3.43
N VAL A 14 2.46 -1.69 -3.05
CA VAL A 14 1.35 -0.81 -3.38
C VAL A 14 0.78 -0.24 -2.09
N ILE A 15 0.52 1.06 -2.10
CA ILE A 15 -0.17 1.75 -1.00
C ILE A 15 -1.55 2.12 -1.52
N ILE A 16 -2.59 1.53 -0.93
CA ILE A 16 -3.97 1.74 -1.33
C ILE A 16 -4.65 2.67 -0.34
N LEU A 17 -5.15 3.79 -0.83
CA LEU A 17 -5.88 4.75 -0.01
C LEU A 17 -7.38 4.51 -0.19
N ILE A 18 -8.08 4.29 0.91
CA ILE A 18 -9.53 4.08 0.91
C ILE A 18 -10.19 5.35 1.43
N ASP A 19 -11.20 5.83 0.68
CA ASP A 19 -11.95 7.04 1.05
C ASP A 19 -11.05 8.28 1.18
N ALA A 20 -10.01 8.38 0.37
CA ALA A 20 -9.09 9.52 0.38
C ALA A 20 -9.82 10.83 0.15
N HIS A 21 -10.91 10.82 -0.60
CA HIS A 21 -11.71 12.01 -0.87
C HIS A 21 -12.43 12.55 0.37
N LYS A 22 -12.55 11.74 1.43
CA LYS A 22 -13.23 12.13 2.67
C LYS A 22 -12.29 12.67 3.73
N SER A 23 -10.98 12.51 3.56
CA SER A 23 -10.03 12.84 4.62
C SER A 23 -8.67 13.25 4.07
N GLU A 24 -8.28 14.48 4.36
CA GLU A 24 -6.94 14.95 3.99
C GLU A 24 -5.87 14.17 4.73
N GLN A 25 -6.16 13.67 5.92
CA GLN A 25 -5.20 12.89 6.70
C GLN A 25 -4.80 11.62 5.97
N ILE A 26 -5.74 10.99 5.26
CA ILE A 26 -5.43 9.78 4.49
C ILE A 26 -4.47 10.11 3.36
N VAL A 27 -4.71 11.20 2.65
CA VAL A 27 -3.85 11.63 1.55
C VAL A 27 -2.45 11.98 2.07
N GLU A 28 -2.37 12.76 3.14
CA GLU A 28 -1.09 13.14 3.74
C GLU A 28 -0.31 11.93 4.23
N PHE A 29 -1.00 11.02 4.91
CA PHE A 29 -0.36 9.81 5.42
C PHE A 29 0.13 8.92 4.29
N GLY A 30 -0.70 8.75 3.25
CA GLY A 30 -0.32 7.96 2.08
C GLY A 30 0.89 8.53 1.36
N ASN A 31 0.94 9.85 1.20
CA ASN A 31 2.08 10.51 0.57
C ASN A 31 3.34 10.35 1.41
N SER A 32 3.22 10.42 2.74
CA SER A 32 4.34 10.21 3.65
C SER A 32 4.88 8.78 3.53
N LEU A 33 4.01 7.78 3.48
CA LEU A 33 4.42 6.39 3.28
C LEU A 33 5.12 6.20 1.95
N TYR A 34 4.59 6.81 0.91
CA TYR A 34 5.17 6.75 -0.42
C TYR A 34 6.59 7.28 -0.42
N GLU A 35 6.81 8.46 0.16
CA GLU A 35 8.13 9.05 0.25
C GLU A 35 9.09 8.20 1.08
N GLN A 36 8.64 7.68 2.21
CA GLN A 36 9.47 6.83 3.07
C GLN A 36 9.92 5.57 2.34
N ALA A 37 9.01 4.94 1.62
CA ALA A 37 9.34 3.73 0.88
C ALA A 37 10.31 4.02 -0.26
N GLN A 38 10.13 5.15 -0.95
CA GLN A 38 11.06 5.54 -2.01
C GLN A 38 12.46 5.83 -1.47
N GLU A 39 12.57 6.46 -0.31
CA GLU A 39 13.84 6.78 0.31
C GLU A 39 14.68 5.54 0.61
N ILE A 40 14.03 4.43 0.93
CA ILE A 40 14.73 3.17 1.20
C ILE A 40 14.94 2.32 -0.05
N GLY A 41 14.61 2.86 -1.21
CA GLY A 41 14.89 2.22 -2.50
C GLY A 41 13.82 1.30 -3.01
N ALA A 42 12.62 1.27 -2.41
CA ALA A 42 11.53 0.44 -2.88
C ALA A 42 10.84 1.07 -4.09
N GLU A 43 10.41 0.23 -5.01
CA GLU A 43 9.55 0.65 -6.11
C GLU A 43 8.12 0.60 -5.64
N VAL A 44 7.48 1.77 -5.52
CA VAL A 44 6.18 1.92 -4.85
C VAL A 44 5.15 2.50 -5.79
N LEU A 45 3.96 1.90 -5.79
CA LEU A 45 2.78 2.45 -6.45
C LEU A 45 1.84 3.01 -5.39
N LEU A 46 1.44 4.27 -5.54
CA LEU A 46 0.43 4.87 -4.69
C LEU A 46 -0.91 4.84 -5.44
N ASP A 47 -1.86 4.07 -4.92
CA ASP A 47 -3.20 3.99 -5.51
C ASP A 47 -4.13 4.95 -4.77
N ASP A 48 -4.20 6.17 -5.29
CA ASP A 48 -5.01 7.23 -4.73
C ASP A 48 -6.27 7.51 -5.56
N ARG A 49 -6.71 6.52 -6.35
CA ARG A 49 -7.92 6.64 -7.15
C ARG A 49 -9.11 7.01 -6.28
N ASP A 50 -10.01 7.79 -6.86
CA ASP A 50 -11.10 8.39 -6.11
C ASP A 50 -12.23 7.40 -5.77
N LYS A 51 -13.33 7.92 -5.23
CA LYS A 51 -14.48 7.14 -4.80
C LYS A 51 -15.13 6.31 -5.91
N LYS A 52 -14.87 6.64 -7.18
CA LYS A 52 -15.43 5.89 -8.31
C LYS A 52 -14.80 4.51 -8.45
N THR A 53 -13.61 4.33 -7.89
CA THR A 53 -12.93 3.04 -7.91
C THR A 53 -13.10 2.38 -6.55
N SER A 54 -13.82 1.27 -6.51
CA SER A 54 -14.08 0.57 -5.25
C SER A 54 -12.82 -0.03 -4.67
N PRO A 55 -12.75 -0.23 -3.34
CA PRO A 55 -11.63 -0.93 -2.74
C PRO A 55 -11.38 -2.32 -3.34
N GLY A 56 -12.45 -3.05 -3.66
CA GLY A 56 -12.30 -4.37 -4.27
C GLY A 56 -11.59 -4.31 -5.61
N VAL A 57 -11.86 -3.30 -6.43
CA VAL A 57 -11.17 -3.11 -7.71
C VAL A 57 -9.70 -2.79 -7.47
N LYS A 58 -9.39 -1.94 -6.49
CA LYS A 58 -8.00 -1.60 -6.16
C LYS A 58 -7.22 -2.84 -5.73
N PHE A 59 -7.83 -3.70 -4.92
CA PHE A 59 -7.19 -4.93 -4.47
C PHE A 59 -6.96 -5.89 -5.62
N ALA A 60 -7.97 -6.06 -6.47
CA ALA A 60 -7.87 -6.95 -7.62
C ALA A 60 -6.78 -6.49 -8.59
N ASP A 61 -6.70 -5.18 -8.84
CA ASP A 61 -5.67 -4.63 -9.71
C ASP A 61 -4.28 -4.89 -9.17
N SER A 62 -4.08 -4.71 -7.86
CA SER A 62 -2.77 -4.96 -7.25
C SER A 62 -2.36 -6.42 -7.36
N GLU A 63 -3.32 -7.34 -7.24
CA GLU A 63 -3.05 -8.77 -7.39
C GLU A 63 -2.71 -9.12 -8.84
N LEU A 64 -3.43 -8.55 -9.81
CA LEU A 64 -3.16 -8.77 -11.22
C LEU A 64 -1.78 -8.28 -11.61
N MET A 65 -1.33 -7.19 -11.02
CA MET A 65 0.01 -6.65 -11.27
C MET A 65 1.10 -7.48 -10.60
N GLY A 66 0.74 -8.39 -9.70
CA GLY A 66 1.71 -9.25 -9.03
C GLY A 66 2.55 -8.55 -7.99
N ILE A 67 2.06 -7.46 -7.43
CA ILE A 67 2.80 -6.70 -6.41
C ILE A 67 2.85 -7.50 -5.11
N PRO A 68 4.04 -7.81 -4.56
CA PRO A 68 4.13 -8.71 -3.42
C PRO A 68 3.66 -8.13 -2.09
N HIS A 69 3.76 -6.82 -1.90
CA HIS A 69 3.44 -6.19 -0.63
C HIS A 69 2.35 -5.15 -0.81
N ARG A 70 1.39 -5.10 0.12
CA ARG A 70 0.27 -4.18 0.06
C ARG A 70 0.04 -3.54 1.42
N LEU A 71 0.00 -2.20 1.43
CA LEU A 71 -0.40 -1.42 2.60
C LEU A 71 -1.74 -0.75 2.28
N VAL A 72 -2.66 -0.78 3.23
CA VAL A 72 -3.98 -0.17 3.07
C VAL A 72 -4.18 0.87 4.15
N VAL A 73 -4.48 2.08 3.73
CA VAL A 73 -4.76 3.21 4.62
C VAL A 73 -6.24 3.57 4.49
N SER A 74 -6.97 3.52 5.60
CA SER A 74 -8.39 3.85 5.60
C SER A 74 -8.70 4.74 6.80
N PRO A 75 -9.84 5.46 6.79
CA PRO A 75 -10.22 6.29 7.93
C PRO A 75 -10.29 5.47 9.23
N ARG A 76 -10.82 4.26 9.14
CA ARG A 76 -10.96 3.40 10.31
C ARG A 76 -9.60 2.98 10.85
N SER A 77 -8.71 2.55 9.98
CA SER A 77 -7.39 2.10 10.43
C SER A 77 -6.59 3.25 11.04
N LEU A 78 -6.65 4.44 10.45
CA LEU A 78 -5.96 5.60 11.01
C LEU A 78 -6.53 6.00 12.36
N ALA A 79 -7.85 5.91 12.53
CA ALA A 79 -8.48 6.19 13.81
C ALA A 79 -7.98 5.23 14.90
N ASP A 80 -7.70 3.99 14.51
CA ASP A 80 -7.15 2.96 15.41
C ASP A 80 -5.63 3.04 15.54
N GLY A 81 -4.98 3.93 14.80
CA GLY A 81 -3.53 4.08 14.84
C GLY A 81 -2.77 2.96 14.16
N VAL A 82 -3.37 2.29 13.19
CA VAL A 82 -2.77 1.16 12.51
C VAL A 82 -2.94 1.26 11.00
N ILE A 83 -2.12 0.49 10.27
CA ILE A 83 -2.21 0.33 8.83
C ILE A 83 -2.29 -1.16 8.54
N GLU A 84 -3.11 -1.54 7.59
CA GLU A 84 -3.20 -2.93 7.19
C GLU A 84 -2.09 -3.28 6.20
N TYR A 85 -1.40 -4.37 6.48
CA TYR A 85 -0.37 -4.92 5.60
C TYR A 85 -0.75 -6.34 5.20
N LYS A 86 -0.54 -6.67 3.94
CA LYS A 86 -0.72 -8.04 3.47
C LYS A 86 0.32 -8.38 2.41
N ASN A 87 0.98 -9.51 2.61
CA ASN A 87 1.82 -10.11 1.58
C ASN A 87 0.92 -10.85 0.60
N ARG A 88 1.26 -10.82 -0.67
CA ARG A 88 0.45 -11.42 -1.74
C ARG A 88 0.12 -12.89 -1.51
N VAL A 89 1.07 -13.64 -0.95
CA VAL A 89 0.87 -15.09 -0.72
C VAL A 89 0.32 -15.40 0.66
N ALA A 90 0.17 -14.41 1.52
CA ALA A 90 -0.36 -14.62 2.87
C ALA A 90 -1.87 -14.73 2.86
N THR A 91 -2.41 -15.54 3.75
CA THR A 91 -3.86 -15.70 3.89
C THR A 91 -4.48 -14.66 4.84
N GLN A 92 -3.65 -14.03 5.67
CA GLN A 92 -4.11 -13.08 6.67
C GLN A 92 -3.34 -11.76 6.58
N LYS A 93 -4.04 -10.68 6.88
CA LYS A 93 -3.42 -9.36 6.96
C LYS A 93 -2.84 -9.14 8.36
N GLN A 94 -1.86 -8.25 8.45
CA GLN A 94 -1.28 -7.79 9.71
C GLN A 94 -1.66 -6.35 9.94
N LEU A 95 -1.75 -5.95 11.21
CA LEU A 95 -1.96 -4.56 11.58
C LEU A 95 -0.64 -4.01 12.11
N ILE A 96 -0.14 -2.95 11.47
CA ILE A 96 1.13 -2.31 11.82
C ILE A 96 0.81 -0.96 12.44
N GLU A 97 1.31 -0.69 13.64
CA GLU A 97 1.12 0.61 14.25
C GLU A 97 1.77 1.71 13.43
N THR A 98 1.08 2.85 13.34
CA THR A 98 1.58 3.97 12.53
C THR A 98 2.95 4.43 12.98
N ASP A 99 3.24 4.35 14.29
CA ASP A 99 4.54 4.74 14.85
C ASP A 99 5.66 3.78 14.44
N GLU A 100 5.32 2.57 14.04
CA GLU A 100 6.31 1.54 13.70
C GLU A 100 6.46 1.32 12.21
N ILE A 101 5.69 2.05 11.39
CA ILE A 101 5.69 1.79 9.96
C ILE A 101 7.05 2.03 9.30
N ALA A 102 7.78 3.04 9.73
CA ALA A 102 9.10 3.32 9.16
C ALA A 102 10.06 2.16 9.41
N SER A 103 10.09 1.63 10.63
CA SER A 103 10.91 0.46 10.96
C SER A 103 10.48 -0.77 10.19
N PHE A 104 9.18 -0.95 10.06
CA PHE A 104 8.61 -2.06 9.32
C PHE A 104 9.04 -2.04 7.85
N LEU A 105 8.97 -0.87 7.21
CA LEU A 105 9.38 -0.73 5.82
C LEU A 105 10.87 -1.01 5.64
N ARG A 106 11.71 -0.53 6.55
CA ARG A 106 13.15 -0.81 6.50
C ARG A 106 13.44 -2.31 6.59
N THR A 107 12.75 -2.99 7.48
CA THR A 107 12.89 -4.44 7.63
C THR A 107 12.43 -5.18 6.38
N LEU A 108 11.31 -4.73 5.81
CA LEU A 108 10.70 -5.37 4.66
C LEU A 108 11.60 -5.29 3.41
N PHE A 109 12.29 -4.18 3.24
CA PHE A 109 13.08 -3.91 2.04
C PHE A 109 14.59 -3.86 2.29
N SER A 110 15.02 -4.30 3.44
CA SER A 110 16.45 -4.36 3.74
C SER A 110 17.15 -5.53 3.08
#